data_1d67044975adb1d1b0f4041953e4dfaa
#
_entry.id   1d67044975adb1d1b0f4041953e4dfaa
#
_cell.length_a   1.000
_cell.length_b   1.000
_cell.length_c   1.000
_cell.angle_alpha   90.00
_cell.angle_beta   90.00
_cell.angle_gamma   90.00
#
_symmetry.space_group_name_H-M   'P 1'
#
loop_
_entity.id
_entity.type
_entity.pdbx_description
1 polymer ?
#
loop_
_entity_poly.entity_id
_entity_poly.type
_entity_poly.pdbx_seq_one_letter_code
_entity_poly.pdbx_strand_id
1 'polypeptide(L)'
;MFKFQNQRIIITGGTRGIGRGLSEAFLEAGGEVIATYTSNDEAAEKFKWEMENKFPKSHMAIRKFDVSRNDEVESFFSWIDENYSSIEVLINNSGIRKDNVGALMSEEDWKRVLEINLDGTFYMSKQAILRFMRKRYGRIINLSSVGGKIGLPGQANYTASKAAQIALAKSLSKEVAKKGITINSICPGFIETELISDLPEDQISAYKKQVPLKRFGTVDEVAHGVLFLASREASYITGTSLDISGGL
;
A
#
# COMPACT_ATOMS: atom_id res chain seq x y z
N MET A 1 -12.28 -11.04 -14.18
CA MET A 1 -11.14 -10.18 -13.86
C MET A 1 -11.67 -8.78 -13.65
N PHE A 2 -11.31 -8.10 -12.55
CA PHE A 2 -11.76 -6.73 -12.25
C PHE A 2 -11.20 -5.76 -13.30
N LYS A 3 -11.97 -4.72 -13.65
CA LYS A 3 -11.61 -3.75 -14.68
C LYS A 3 -11.51 -2.37 -14.09
N PHE A 4 -10.43 -1.66 -14.44
CA PHE A 4 -10.14 -0.31 -13.93
C PHE A 4 -10.02 0.74 -15.04
N GLN A 5 -10.64 0.49 -16.21
CA GLN A 5 -10.65 1.46 -17.30
C GLN A 5 -11.19 2.82 -16.83
N ASN A 6 -10.51 3.88 -17.23
CA ASN A 6 -10.81 5.27 -16.85
C ASN A 6 -10.73 5.52 -15.33
N GLN A 7 -9.99 4.70 -14.59
CA GLN A 7 -9.68 4.93 -13.18
C GLN A 7 -8.19 5.22 -13.01
N ARG A 8 -7.88 6.19 -12.15
CA ARG A 8 -6.52 6.57 -11.77
C ARG A 8 -6.23 6.09 -10.38
N ILE A 9 -5.13 5.35 -10.28
CA ILE A 9 -4.71 4.64 -9.09
C ILE A 9 -3.40 5.23 -8.60
N ILE A 10 -3.40 5.84 -7.42
CA ILE A 10 -2.19 6.27 -6.74
C ILE A 10 -1.69 5.11 -5.89
N ILE A 11 -0.41 4.74 -6.06
CA ILE A 11 0.23 3.67 -5.28
C ILE A 11 1.51 4.24 -4.64
N THR A 12 1.48 4.42 -3.32
CA THR A 12 2.66 4.90 -2.62
C THR A 12 3.70 3.79 -2.51
N GLY A 13 4.99 4.11 -2.79
CA GLY A 13 6.03 3.08 -2.89
C GLY A 13 5.77 2.07 -4.02
N GLY A 14 5.16 2.53 -5.14
CA GLY A 14 4.67 1.70 -6.22
C GLY A 14 5.73 1.17 -7.19
N THR A 15 7.02 1.45 -6.98
CA THR A 15 8.09 1.12 -7.94
C THR A 15 8.89 -0.14 -7.61
N ARG A 16 8.68 -0.75 -6.43
CA ARG A 16 9.39 -1.95 -5.98
C ARG A 16 8.52 -2.86 -5.10
N GLY A 17 8.98 -4.08 -4.87
CA GLY A 17 8.34 -5.06 -3.97
C GLY A 17 6.86 -5.26 -4.26
N ILE A 18 6.03 -5.33 -3.22
CA ILE A 18 4.57 -5.46 -3.35
C ILE A 18 3.99 -4.30 -4.19
N GLY A 19 4.44 -3.06 -3.96
CA GLY A 19 3.97 -1.89 -4.70
C GLY A 19 4.18 -1.99 -6.20
N ARG A 20 5.32 -2.52 -6.66
CA ARG A 20 5.59 -2.81 -8.09
C ARG A 20 4.56 -3.78 -8.66
N GLY A 21 4.34 -4.90 -7.97
CA GLY A 21 3.35 -5.88 -8.45
C GLY A 21 1.92 -5.33 -8.46
N LEU A 22 1.57 -4.48 -7.49
CA LEU A 22 0.28 -3.79 -7.50
C LEU A 22 0.18 -2.84 -8.70
N SER A 23 1.23 -2.06 -8.99
CA SER A 23 1.26 -1.18 -10.16
C SER A 23 1.05 -1.95 -11.44
N GLU A 24 1.76 -3.07 -11.60
CA GLU A 24 1.62 -3.97 -12.75
C GLU A 24 0.21 -4.54 -12.88
N ALA A 25 -0.35 -5.06 -11.78
CA ALA A 25 -1.70 -5.64 -11.77
C ALA A 25 -2.80 -4.63 -12.13
N PHE A 26 -2.69 -3.37 -11.68
CA PHE A 26 -3.64 -2.32 -12.06
C PHE A 26 -3.49 -1.89 -13.52
N LEU A 27 -2.27 -1.81 -14.06
CA LEU A 27 -2.03 -1.56 -15.49
C LEU A 27 -2.62 -2.67 -16.37
N GLU A 28 -2.41 -3.94 -16.00
CA GLU A 28 -3.00 -5.09 -16.67
C GLU A 28 -4.53 -5.06 -16.65
N ALA A 29 -5.11 -4.58 -15.54
CA ALA A 29 -6.55 -4.40 -15.40
C ALA A 29 -7.10 -3.15 -16.12
N GLY A 30 -6.25 -2.41 -16.86
CA GLY A 30 -6.60 -1.25 -17.67
C GLY A 30 -6.69 0.06 -16.93
N GLY A 31 -6.15 0.15 -15.72
CA GLY A 31 -6.06 1.37 -14.93
C GLY A 31 -4.91 2.28 -15.36
N GLU A 32 -5.00 3.57 -15.03
CA GLU A 32 -3.90 4.52 -15.12
C GLU A 32 -3.20 4.58 -13.76
N VAL A 33 -1.89 4.31 -13.71
CA VAL A 33 -1.15 4.20 -12.44
C VAL A 33 -0.25 5.41 -12.21
N ILE A 34 -0.32 5.98 -11.03
CA ILE A 34 0.60 6.99 -10.51
C ILE A 34 1.36 6.39 -9.34
N ALA A 35 2.54 5.85 -9.63
CA ALA A 35 3.40 5.23 -8.62
C ALA A 35 4.30 6.28 -7.97
N THR A 36 4.43 6.25 -6.64
CA THR A 36 5.37 7.17 -5.96
C THR A 36 6.57 6.43 -5.41
N TYR A 37 7.66 7.14 -5.20
CA TYR A 37 8.90 6.62 -4.62
C TYR A 37 9.64 7.74 -3.87
N THR A 38 10.61 7.38 -3.02
CA THR A 38 11.35 8.34 -2.19
C THR A 38 12.81 8.46 -2.61
N SER A 39 13.40 7.38 -3.11
CA SER A 39 14.82 7.28 -3.47
C SER A 39 14.98 6.39 -4.69
N ASN A 40 16.19 6.35 -5.24
CA ASN A 40 16.57 5.54 -6.39
C ASN A 40 15.81 5.90 -7.68
N ASP A 41 16.15 7.07 -8.22
CA ASP A 41 15.55 7.61 -9.45
C ASP A 41 15.77 6.67 -10.65
N GLU A 42 16.97 6.07 -10.75
CA GLU A 42 17.30 5.15 -11.84
C GLU A 42 16.40 3.90 -11.86
N ALA A 43 16.21 3.28 -10.69
CA ALA A 43 15.32 2.11 -10.59
C ALA A 43 13.85 2.48 -10.86
N ALA A 44 13.41 3.67 -10.46
CA ALA A 44 12.04 4.13 -10.71
C ALA A 44 11.80 4.42 -12.19
N GLU A 45 12.73 5.08 -12.88
CA GLU A 45 12.65 5.33 -14.33
C GLU A 45 12.75 4.02 -15.13
N LYS A 46 13.62 3.10 -14.75
CA LYS A 46 13.71 1.78 -15.36
C LYS A 46 12.38 1.02 -15.24
N PHE A 47 11.79 1.03 -14.03
CA PHE A 47 10.49 0.40 -13.81
C PHE A 47 9.39 1.02 -14.68
N LYS A 48 9.33 2.34 -14.76
CA LYS A 48 8.38 3.05 -15.63
C LYS A 48 8.54 2.60 -17.09
N TRP A 49 9.77 2.61 -17.59
CA TRP A 49 10.06 2.18 -18.96
C TRP A 49 9.62 0.72 -19.23
N GLU A 50 9.88 -0.20 -18.29
CA GLU A 50 9.44 -1.59 -18.39
C GLU A 50 7.91 -1.69 -18.48
N MET A 51 7.19 -0.94 -17.66
CA MET A 51 5.73 -0.96 -17.66
C MET A 51 5.10 -0.33 -18.91
N GLU A 52 5.64 0.78 -19.38
CA GLU A 52 5.20 1.42 -20.64
C GLU A 52 5.38 0.50 -21.85
N ASN A 53 6.47 -0.28 -21.88
CA ASN A 53 6.67 -1.29 -22.92
C ASN A 53 5.73 -2.50 -22.79
N LYS A 54 5.50 -2.97 -21.57
CA LYS A 54 4.63 -4.12 -21.30
C LYS A 54 3.16 -3.78 -21.51
N PHE A 55 2.75 -2.56 -21.19
CA PHE A 55 1.37 -2.08 -21.26
C PHE A 55 1.24 -0.80 -22.09
N PRO A 56 1.52 -0.83 -23.42
CA PRO A 56 1.61 0.36 -24.25
C PRO A 56 0.29 1.13 -24.42
N LYS A 57 -0.83 0.56 -23.99
CA LYS A 57 -2.16 1.21 -24.00
C LYS A 57 -2.56 1.79 -22.65
N SER A 58 -1.76 1.57 -21.62
CA SER A 58 -2.01 2.06 -20.27
C SER A 58 -1.12 3.28 -19.97
N HIS A 59 -1.60 4.15 -19.11
CA HIS A 59 -0.85 5.35 -18.70
C HIS A 59 -0.16 5.08 -17.37
N MET A 60 1.15 5.38 -17.29
CA MET A 60 1.91 5.33 -16.05
C MET A 60 2.67 6.63 -15.82
N ALA A 61 2.54 7.18 -14.61
CA ALA A 61 3.38 8.26 -14.12
C ALA A 61 4.13 7.82 -12.87
N ILE A 62 5.30 8.39 -12.65
CA ILE A 62 6.05 8.23 -11.41
C ILE A 62 6.29 9.59 -10.76
N ARG A 63 6.30 9.65 -9.41
CA ARG A 63 6.57 10.86 -8.64
C ARG A 63 7.41 10.58 -7.42
N LYS A 64 8.43 11.43 -7.22
CA LYS A 64 9.33 11.36 -6.09
C LYS A 64 8.89 12.31 -5.00
N PHE A 65 8.58 11.78 -3.81
CA PHE A 65 8.38 12.54 -2.57
C PHE A 65 8.34 11.61 -1.35
N ASP A 66 8.51 12.17 -0.16
CA ASP A 66 8.41 11.44 1.11
C ASP A 66 6.99 11.59 1.69
N VAL A 67 6.24 10.48 1.79
CA VAL A 67 4.87 10.47 2.34
C VAL A 67 4.79 10.96 3.79
N SER A 68 5.89 10.91 4.55
CA SER A 68 5.95 11.42 5.93
C SER A 68 5.99 12.96 6.01
N ARG A 69 6.20 13.64 4.88
CA ARG A 69 6.26 15.09 4.77
C ARG A 69 4.92 15.62 4.25
N ASN A 70 4.11 16.20 5.15
CA ASN A 70 2.78 16.69 4.76
C ASN A 70 2.83 17.76 3.66
N ASP A 71 3.84 18.63 3.68
CA ASP A 71 4.08 19.65 2.65
C ASP A 71 4.36 19.04 1.27
N GLU A 72 5.14 17.95 1.21
CA GLU A 72 5.39 17.23 -0.03
C GLU A 72 4.14 16.48 -0.52
N VAL A 73 3.36 15.92 0.39
CA VAL A 73 2.07 15.30 0.06
C VAL A 73 1.09 16.33 -0.51
N GLU A 74 0.97 17.52 0.10
CA GLU A 74 0.12 18.60 -0.41
C GLU A 74 0.57 19.07 -1.80
N SER A 75 1.88 19.23 -2.01
CA SER A 75 2.45 19.57 -3.31
C SER A 75 2.17 18.51 -4.37
N PHE A 76 2.29 17.22 -4.01
CA PHE A 76 1.93 16.11 -4.89
C PHE A 76 0.45 16.15 -5.30
N PHE A 77 -0.45 16.39 -4.36
CA PHE A 77 -1.87 16.46 -4.69
C PHE A 77 -2.27 17.73 -5.44
N SER A 78 -1.55 18.83 -5.29
CA SER A 78 -1.69 20.01 -6.15
C SER A 78 -1.33 19.68 -7.59
N TRP A 79 -0.20 18.97 -7.79
CA TRP A 79 0.17 18.46 -9.09
C TRP A 79 -0.88 17.49 -9.67
N ILE A 80 -1.50 16.63 -8.85
CA ILE A 80 -2.61 15.77 -9.29
C ILE A 80 -3.76 16.63 -9.83
N ASP A 81 -4.16 17.68 -9.12
CA ASP A 81 -5.28 18.56 -9.51
C ASP A 81 -5.01 19.31 -10.81
N GLU A 82 -3.74 19.63 -11.12
CA GLU A 82 -3.33 20.29 -12.35
C GLU A 82 -3.29 19.35 -13.57
N ASN A 83 -2.96 18.07 -13.36
CA ASN A 83 -2.67 17.13 -14.45
C ASN A 83 -3.79 16.12 -14.71
N TYR A 84 -4.68 15.92 -13.74
CA TYR A 84 -5.74 14.90 -13.81
C TYR A 84 -7.09 15.45 -13.37
N SER A 85 -8.14 15.10 -14.07
CA SER A 85 -9.52 15.50 -13.74
C SER A 85 -10.08 14.82 -12.49
N SER A 86 -9.54 13.67 -12.11
CA SER A 86 -9.93 12.91 -10.91
C SER A 86 -8.90 11.83 -10.60
N ILE A 87 -9.01 11.31 -9.38
CA ILE A 87 -8.41 10.04 -8.95
C ILE A 87 -9.53 9.19 -8.35
N GLU A 88 -9.42 7.87 -8.45
CA GLU A 88 -10.47 6.94 -8.02
C GLU A 88 -9.99 5.96 -6.92
N VAL A 89 -8.70 5.64 -6.90
CA VAL A 89 -8.12 4.68 -5.96
C VAL A 89 -6.82 5.21 -5.35
N LEU A 90 -6.66 5.03 -4.04
CA LEU A 90 -5.41 5.24 -3.33
C LEU A 90 -4.99 3.94 -2.65
N ILE A 91 -3.77 3.49 -2.92
CA ILE A 91 -3.11 2.38 -2.24
C ILE A 91 -1.97 2.94 -1.38
N ASN A 92 -2.17 2.96 -0.07
CA ASN A 92 -1.14 3.29 0.91
C ASN A 92 -0.25 2.06 1.13
N ASN A 93 0.79 1.92 0.32
CA ASN A 93 1.72 0.80 0.38
C ASN A 93 3.09 1.20 0.95
N SER A 94 3.47 2.47 0.91
CA SER A 94 4.74 2.93 1.51
C SER A 94 4.87 2.48 2.96
N GLY A 95 6.02 1.96 3.31
CA GLY A 95 6.32 1.55 4.66
C GLY A 95 7.75 1.05 4.81
N ILE A 96 8.28 1.17 6.02
CA ILE A 96 9.60 0.69 6.41
C ILE A 96 9.52 -0.15 7.68
N ARG A 97 10.57 -0.94 7.90
CA ARG A 97 10.84 -1.64 9.16
C ARG A 97 12.19 -1.17 9.70
N LYS A 98 12.28 -1.10 11.02
CA LYS A 98 13.49 -0.88 11.80
C LYS A 98 13.43 -1.81 13.00
N ASP A 99 13.86 -3.05 12.79
CA ASP A 99 13.69 -4.11 13.78
C ASP A 99 14.74 -4.01 14.88
N ASN A 100 14.31 -4.03 16.14
CA ASN A 100 15.15 -4.14 17.32
C ASN A 100 14.30 -4.59 18.51
N VAL A 101 14.89 -5.26 19.51
CA VAL A 101 14.18 -5.58 20.75
C VAL A 101 13.72 -4.28 21.44
N GLY A 102 12.50 -4.28 21.98
CA GLY A 102 11.86 -3.04 22.47
C GLY A 102 12.71 -2.24 23.45
N ALA A 103 13.44 -2.90 24.35
CA ALA A 103 14.32 -2.22 25.31
C ALA A 103 15.55 -1.51 24.68
N LEU A 104 15.94 -1.90 23.45
CA LEU A 104 17.09 -1.34 22.73
C LEU A 104 16.66 -0.52 21.50
N MET A 105 15.37 -0.42 21.24
CA MET A 105 14.84 0.35 20.10
C MET A 105 15.10 1.85 20.32
N SER A 106 15.77 2.50 19.37
CA SER A 106 16.02 3.93 19.47
C SER A 106 14.73 4.74 19.27
N GLU A 107 14.67 5.92 19.89
CA GLU A 107 13.57 6.86 19.67
C GLU A 107 13.47 7.30 18.22
N GLU A 108 14.61 7.44 17.53
CA GLU A 108 14.68 7.77 16.12
C GLU A 108 14.02 6.69 15.24
N ASP A 109 14.39 5.42 15.42
CA ASP A 109 13.81 4.30 14.67
C ASP A 109 12.31 4.12 14.96
N TRP A 110 11.90 4.32 16.22
CA TRP A 110 10.49 4.34 16.60
C TRP A 110 9.74 5.42 15.82
N LYS A 111 10.17 6.67 15.92
CA LYS A 111 9.52 7.82 15.28
C LYS A 111 9.51 7.67 13.76
N ARG A 112 10.64 7.31 13.15
CA ARG A 112 10.73 7.21 11.70
C ARG A 112 9.78 6.17 11.11
N VAL A 113 9.59 5.05 11.78
CA VAL A 113 8.62 4.03 11.35
C VAL A 113 7.18 4.55 11.46
N LEU A 114 6.83 5.25 12.55
CA LEU A 114 5.48 5.83 12.69
C LEU A 114 5.23 6.94 11.67
N GLU A 115 6.17 7.84 11.46
CA GLU A 115 6.06 8.93 10.49
C GLU A 115 5.76 8.42 9.07
N ILE A 116 6.48 7.41 8.61
CA ILE A 116 6.26 6.88 7.26
C ILE A 116 5.00 6.01 7.20
N ASN A 117 4.89 5.04 8.11
CA ASN A 117 3.85 4.01 8.00
C ASN A 117 2.47 4.53 8.41
N LEU A 118 2.39 5.40 9.40
CA LEU A 118 1.12 5.89 9.96
C LEU A 118 0.80 7.31 9.52
N ASP A 119 1.68 8.28 9.80
CA ASP A 119 1.40 9.67 9.47
C ASP A 119 1.31 9.85 7.95
N GLY A 120 2.21 9.22 7.17
CA GLY A 120 2.15 9.21 5.72
C GLY A 120 0.85 8.61 5.20
N THR A 121 0.38 7.49 5.78
CA THR A 121 -0.92 6.90 5.44
C THR A 121 -2.06 7.87 5.72
N PHE A 122 -2.02 8.58 6.84
CA PHE A 122 -3.03 9.58 7.19
C PHE A 122 -3.02 10.78 6.24
N TYR A 123 -1.85 11.38 5.97
CA TYR A 123 -1.73 12.53 5.07
C TYR A 123 -2.24 12.22 3.66
N MET A 124 -1.81 11.10 3.09
CA MET A 124 -2.27 10.63 1.79
C MET A 124 -3.78 10.38 1.76
N SER A 125 -4.31 9.70 2.80
CA SER A 125 -5.74 9.40 2.90
C SER A 125 -6.57 10.67 3.03
N LYS A 126 -6.16 11.64 3.86
CA LYS A 126 -6.81 12.95 4.03
C LYS A 126 -6.95 13.67 2.68
N GLN A 127 -5.88 13.77 1.92
CA GLN A 127 -5.87 14.46 0.64
C GLN A 127 -6.71 13.73 -0.42
N ALA A 128 -6.66 12.40 -0.45
CA ALA A 128 -7.49 11.61 -1.36
C ALA A 128 -8.99 11.74 -1.03
N ILE A 129 -9.36 11.67 0.25
CA ILE A 129 -10.76 11.83 0.71
C ILE A 129 -11.35 13.15 0.22
N LEU A 130 -10.63 14.27 0.34
CA LEU A 130 -11.10 15.58 -0.13
C LEU A 130 -11.49 15.56 -1.61
N ARG A 131 -10.78 14.82 -2.44
CA ARG A 131 -11.04 14.70 -3.88
C ARG A 131 -12.14 13.69 -4.17
N PHE A 132 -12.14 12.56 -3.50
CA PHE A 132 -13.19 11.54 -3.62
C PHE A 132 -14.57 12.06 -3.21
N MET A 133 -14.64 12.93 -2.19
CA MET A 133 -15.91 13.55 -1.75
C MET A 133 -16.58 14.37 -2.86
N ARG A 134 -15.78 15.03 -3.72
CA ARG A 134 -16.32 15.81 -4.87
C ARG A 134 -16.97 14.91 -5.91
N LYS A 135 -16.42 13.72 -6.13
CA LYS A 135 -16.91 12.72 -7.11
C LYS A 135 -17.91 11.75 -6.51
N ARG A 136 -18.06 11.71 -5.17
CA ARG A 136 -18.86 10.71 -4.43
C ARG A 136 -18.48 9.28 -4.79
N TYR A 137 -17.20 9.05 -5.00
CA TYR A 137 -16.58 7.76 -5.28
C TYR A 137 -15.12 7.78 -4.87
N GLY A 138 -14.66 6.72 -4.25
CA GLY A 138 -13.25 6.51 -3.94
C GLY A 138 -13.01 5.17 -3.26
N ARG A 139 -11.80 4.66 -3.42
CA ARG A 139 -11.30 3.44 -2.78
C ARG A 139 -9.95 3.72 -2.13
N ILE A 140 -9.85 3.47 -0.83
CA ILE A 140 -8.57 3.55 -0.12
C ILE A 140 -8.25 2.16 0.43
N ILE A 141 -7.07 1.66 0.10
CA ILE A 141 -6.55 0.39 0.61
C ILE A 141 -5.23 0.65 1.34
N ASN A 142 -5.18 0.33 2.62
CA ASN A 142 -3.96 0.42 3.42
C ASN A 142 -3.27 -0.94 3.43
N LEU A 143 -2.03 -1.02 2.96
CA LEU A 143 -1.17 -2.20 3.09
C LEU A 143 -0.64 -2.25 4.53
N SER A 144 -1.43 -2.89 5.40
CA SER A 144 -1.05 -3.20 6.77
C SER A 144 -0.14 -4.44 6.81
N SER A 145 -0.33 -5.30 7.78
CA SER A 145 0.40 -6.58 7.94
C SER A 145 -0.34 -7.46 8.95
N VAL A 146 -0.21 -8.78 8.84
CA VAL A 146 -0.59 -9.68 9.94
C VAL A 146 0.19 -9.35 11.22
N GLY A 147 1.44 -8.86 11.10
CA GLY A 147 2.23 -8.38 12.23
C GLY A 147 1.50 -7.31 13.06
N GLY A 148 0.64 -6.49 12.45
CA GLY A 148 -0.21 -5.53 13.16
C GLY A 148 -1.33 -6.18 13.99
N LYS A 149 -1.62 -7.46 13.80
CA LYS A 149 -2.64 -8.23 14.53
C LYS A 149 -2.05 -9.16 15.57
N ILE A 150 -0.99 -9.89 15.21
CA ILE A 150 -0.42 -10.94 16.07
C ILE A 150 0.77 -10.46 16.91
N GLY A 151 1.40 -9.35 16.52
CA GLY A 151 2.67 -8.90 17.10
C GLY A 151 3.83 -9.80 16.69
N LEU A 152 5.00 -9.19 16.44
CA LEU A 152 6.22 -9.95 16.14
C LEU A 152 7.35 -9.43 17.01
N PRO A 153 8.13 -10.32 17.65
CA PRO A 153 9.30 -9.93 18.45
C PRO A 153 10.26 -9.06 17.63
N GLY A 154 10.78 -8.01 18.24
CA GLY A 154 11.69 -7.07 17.58
C GLY A 154 11.02 -6.03 16.67
N GLN A 155 9.71 -6.05 16.52
CA GLN A 155 8.98 -5.17 15.58
C GLN A 155 7.96 -4.27 16.28
N ALA A 156 8.24 -3.79 17.48
CA ALA A 156 7.28 -3.00 18.26
C ALA A 156 6.77 -1.77 17.50
N ASN A 157 7.67 -0.98 16.88
CA ASN A 157 7.34 0.19 16.07
C ASN A 157 6.51 -0.18 14.82
N TYR A 158 6.96 -1.20 14.08
CA TYR A 158 6.27 -1.65 12.87
C TYR A 158 4.88 -2.23 13.20
N THR A 159 4.80 -3.12 14.19
CA THR A 159 3.54 -3.71 14.66
C THR A 159 2.55 -2.63 15.10
N ALA A 160 3.00 -1.66 15.92
CA ALA A 160 2.16 -0.54 16.35
C ALA A 160 1.65 0.27 15.15
N SER A 161 2.53 0.61 14.21
CA SER A 161 2.15 1.36 13.01
C SER A 161 1.13 0.62 12.13
N LYS A 162 1.31 -0.70 11.95
CA LYS A 162 0.42 -1.52 11.14
C LYS A 162 -0.94 -1.78 11.80
N ALA A 163 -0.97 -1.96 13.11
CA ALA A 163 -2.20 -2.00 13.90
C ALA A 163 -2.98 -0.67 13.82
N ALA A 164 -2.26 0.44 13.94
CA ALA A 164 -2.85 1.77 13.83
C ALA A 164 -3.46 2.04 12.43
N GLN A 165 -2.85 1.56 11.34
CA GLN A 165 -3.43 1.65 9.99
C GLN A 165 -4.80 0.93 9.89
N ILE A 166 -4.97 -0.22 10.56
CA ILE A 166 -6.25 -0.94 10.61
C ILE A 166 -7.29 -0.10 11.36
N ALA A 167 -6.92 0.45 12.52
CA ALA A 167 -7.80 1.29 13.32
C ALA A 167 -8.19 2.58 12.58
N LEU A 168 -7.22 3.22 11.91
CA LEU A 168 -7.44 4.41 11.08
C LEU A 168 -8.45 4.13 9.96
N ALA A 169 -8.30 3.02 9.24
CA ALA A 169 -9.24 2.61 8.19
C ALA A 169 -10.66 2.46 8.75
N LYS A 170 -10.83 1.83 9.91
CA LYS A 170 -12.14 1.66 10.57
C LYS A 170 -12.78 2.99 10.97
N SER A 171 -12.00 3.98 11.42
CA SER A 171 -12.52 5.29 11.79
C SER A 171 -12.93 6.08 10.55
N LEU A 172 -11.99 6.30 9.64
CA LEU A 172 -12.23 7.10 8.44
C LEU A 172 -13.34 6.52 7.55
N SER A 173 -13.46 5.19 7.48
CA SER A 173 -14.52 4.55 6.68
C SER A 173 -15.93 4.97 7.11
N LYS A 174 -16.18 5.13 8.41
CA LYS A 174 -17.49 5.55 8.94
C LYS A 174 -17.80 7.01 8.62
N GLU A 175 -16.78 7.85 8.54
CA GLU A 175 -16.93 9.28 8.23
C GLU A 175 -17.36 9.50 6.77
N VAL A 176 -16.83 8.66 5.86
CA VAL A 176 -16.95 8.90 4.41
C VAL A 176 -17.92 7.94 3.68
N ALA A 177 -18.42 6.90 4.35
CA ALA A 177 -19.27 5.88 3.73
C ALA A 177 -20.46 6.46 2.95
N LYS A 178 -21.16 7.47 3.53
CA LYS A 178 -22.30 8.17 2.88
C LYS A 178 -21.91 8.91 1.59
N LYS A 179 -20.62 9.05 1.32
CA LYS A 179 -20.07 9.68 0.11
C LYS A 179 -19.66 8.64 -0.95
N GLY A 180 -19.99 7.36 -0.77
CA GLY A 180 -19.63 6.29 -1.70
C GLY A 180 -18.14 5.92 -1.68
N ILE A 181 -17.44 6.28 -0.61
CA ILE A 181 -16.00 6.01 -0.42
C ILE A 181 -15.86 4.81 0.50
N THR A 182 -15.04 3.83 0.12
CA THR A 182 -14.67 2.72 0.99
C THR A 182 -13.20 2.80 1.40
N ILE A 183 -12.91 2.44 2.64
CA ILE A 183 -11.54 2.42 3.18
C ILE A 183 -11.34 1.08 3.89
N ASN A 184 -10.38 0.29 3.41
CA ASN A 184 -10.11 -1.05 3.91
C ASN A 184 -8.60 -1.26 4.11
N SER A 185 -8.25 -2.31 4.82
CA SER A 185 -6.86 -2.73 4.99
C SER A 185 -6.64 -4.12 4.41
N ILE A 186 -5.51 -4.35 3.78
CA ILE A 186 -4.96 -5.67 3.47
C ILE A 186 -3.88 -5.96 4.49
N CYS A 187 -3.87 -7.17 5.02
CA CYS A 187 -2.88 -7.64 5.98
C CYS A 187 -2.11 -8.83 5.39
N PRO A 188 -1.04 -8.56 4.59
CA PRO A 188 -0.19 -9.64 4.09
C PRO A 188 0.54 -10.36 5.21
N GLY A 189 0.76 -11.67 5.03
CA GLY A 189 1.71 -12.45 5.80
C GLY A 189 3.13 -12.32 5.26
N PHE A 190 3.88 -13.42 5.28
CA PHE A 190 5.19 -13.48 4.63
C PHE A 190 5.00 -13.60 3.12
N ILE A 191 5.39 -12.57 2.37
CA ILE A 191 5.25 -12.48 0.92
C ILE A 191 6.62 -12.54 0.26
N GLU A 192 6.73 -13.36 -0.76
CA GLU A 192 7.96 -13.55 -1.55
C GLU A 192 8.30 -12.26 -2.31
N THR A 193 9.29 -11.54 -1.80
CA THR A 193 9.81 -10.28 -2.35
C THR A 193 11.32 -10.30 -2.26
N GLU A 194 12.00 -9.37 -2.94
CA GLU A 194 13.46 -9.21 -2.87
C GLU A 194 13.98 -9.19 -1.42
N LEU A 195 13.23 -8.62 -0.48
CA LEU A 195 13.60 -8.57 0.95
C LEU A 195 13.67 -9.94 1.63
N ILE A 196 12.94 -10.93 1.13
CA ILE A 196 12.92 -12.28 1.71
C ILE A 196 13.91 -13.19 0.97
N SER A 197 14.13 -12.97 -0.32
CA SER A 197 15.09 -13.77 -1.11
C SER A 197 16.54 -13.65 -0.59
N ASP A 198 16.85 -12.53 0.07
CA ASP A 198 18.19 -12.25 0.61
C ASP A 198 18.42 -12.84 2.03
N LEU A 199 17.41 -13.49 2.62
CA LEU A 199 17.54 -14.13 3.93
C LEU A 199 18.24 -15.48 3.83
N PRO A 200 18.99 -15.91 4.88
CA PRO A 200 19.54 -17.25 4.97
C PRO A 200 18.46 -18.35 4.85
N GLU A 201 18.78 -19.47 4.22
CA GLU A 201 17.85 -20.58 3.96
C GLU A 201 17.20 -21.16 5.23
N ASP A 202 17.96 -21.22 6.33
CA ASP A 202 17.45 -21.67 7.62
C ASP A 202 16.38 -20.73 8.18
N GLN A 203 16.51 -19.43 8.01
CA GLN A 203 15.50 -18.44 8.39
C GLN A 203 14.28 -18.53 7.47
N ILE A 204 14.48 -18.66 6.16
CA ILE A 204 13.38 -18.89 5.20
C ILE A 204 12.58 -20.14 5.59
N SER A 205 13.27 -21.24 5.90
CA SER A 205 12.64 -22.49 6.35
C SER A 205 11.88 -22.32 7.67
N ALA A 206 12.46 -21.58 8.62
CA ALA A 206 11.80 -21.30 9.90
C ALA A 206 10.52 -20.47 9.73
N TYR A 207 10.53 -19.44 8.87
CA TYR A 207 9.34 -18.66 8.57
C TYR A 207 8.27 -19.47 7.83
N LYS A 208 8.64 -20.27 6.82
CA LYS A 208 7.68 -21.16 6.13
C LYS A 208 7.00 -22.15 7.07
N LYS A 209 7.72 -22.67 8.09
CA LYS A 209 7.14 -23.57 9.10
C LYS A 209 6.06 -22.91 9.95
N GLN A 210 6.14 -21.60 10.18
CA GLN A 210 5.14 -20.85 10.95
C GLN A 210 3.84 -20.66 10.16
N VAL A 211 3.92 -20.57 8.82
CA VAL A 211 2.74 -20.40 7.96
C VAL A 211 1.98 -21.73 7.86
N PRO A 212 0.68 -21.80 8.18
CA PRO A 212 -0.11 -23.03 8.03
C PRO A 212 -0.05 -23.62 6.62
N LEU A 213 -0.10 -22.79 5.56
CA LEU A 213 0.06 -23.25 4.16
C LEU A 213 1.49 -23.67 3.79
N LYS A 214 2.47 -23.58 4.72
CA LYS A 214 3.87 -24.04 4.56
C LYS A 214 4.63 -23.42 3.38
N ARG A 215 4.20 -22.26 2.93
CA ARG A 215 4.87 -21.45 1.90
C ARG A 215 4.68 -19.96 2.16
N PHE A 216 5.48 -19.17 1.50
CA PHE A 216 5.20 -17.73 1.38
C PHE A 216 4.06 -17.48 0.39
N GLY A 217 3.34 -16.39 0.57
CA GLY A 217 2.43 -15.85 -0.43
C GLY A 217 3.21 -15.16 -1.54
N THR A 218 2.60 -15.05 -2.72
CA THR A 218 3.15 -14.29 -3.84
C THR A 218 2.62 -12.86 -3.84
N VAL A 219 3.31 -11.98 -4.55
CA VAL A 219 2.84 -10.60 -4.76
C VAL A 219 1.49 -10.60 -5.48
N ASP A 220 1.28 -11.51 -6.43
CA ASP A 220 0.01 -11.65 -7.17
C ASP A 220 -1.16 -12.03 -6.25
N GLU A 221 -0.94 -12.90 -5.26
CA GLU A 221 -1.98 -13.24 -4.27
C GLU A 221 -2.40 -12.01 -3.47
N VAL A 222 -1.46 -11.12 -3.12
CA VAL A 222 -1.78 -9.84 -2.48
C VAL A 222 -2.52 -8.91 -3.46
N ALA A 223 -2.05 -8.83 -4.71
CA ALA A 223 -2.65 -7.99 -5.74
C ALA A 223 -4.11 -8.37 -6.02
N HIS A 224 -4.45 -9.66 -6.07
CA HIS A 224 -5.84 -10.10 -6.23
C HIS A 224 -6.77 -9.57 -5.12
N GLY A 225 -6.33 -9.59 -3.87
CA GLY A 225 -7.11 -9.05 -2.76
C GLY A 225 -7.24 -7.53 -2.83
N VAL A 226 -6.17 -6.82 -3.23
CA VAL A 226 -6.18 -5.37 -3.41
C VAL A 226 -7.11 -4.98 -4.56
N LEU A 227 -7.00 -5.62 -5.74
CA LEU A 227 -7.88 -5.39 -6.89
C LEU A 227 -9.34 -5.63 -6.51
N PHE A 228 -9.66 -6.71 -5.77
CA PHE A 228 -11.01 -6.97 -5.31
C PHE A 228 -11.55 -5.83 -4.45
N LEU A 229 -10.84 -5.43 -3.38
CA LEU A 229 -11.30 -4.37 -2.48
C LEU A 229 -11.32 -2.97 -3.14
N ALA A 230 -10.50 -2.75 -4.16
CA ALA A 230 -10.50 -1.51 -4.95
C ALA A 230 -11.58 -1.48 -6.03
N SER A 231 -12.21 -2.61 -6.35
CA SER A 231 -13.19 -2.74 -7.42
C SER A 231 -14.57 -2.14 -7.05
N ARG A 232 -15.44 -2.04 -8.04
CA ARG A 232 -16.84 -1.63 -7.83
C ARG A 232 -17.67 -2.70 -7.14
N GLU A 233 -17.31 -3.96 -7.33
CA GLU A 233 -17.95 -5.14 -6.75
C GLU A 233 -17.83 -5.17 -5.22
N ALA A 234 -16.76 -4.56 -4.67
CA ALA A 234 -16.56 -4.43 -3.21
C ALA A 234 -17.26 -3.20 -2.59
N SER A 235 -18.26 -2.61 -3.26
CA SER A 235 -18.90 -1.35 -2.84
C SER A 235 -19.59 -1.39 -1.47
N TYR A 236 -19.91 -2.57 -0.95
CA TYR A 236 -20.51 -2.75 0.37
C TYR A 236 -19.51 -3.21 1.44
N ILE A 237 -18.20 -3.24 1.09
CA ILE A 237 -17.12 -3.63 1.98
C ILE A 237 -16.33 -2.38 2.37
N THR A 238 -16.44 -1.96 3.63
CA THR A 238 -15.70 -0.81 4.16
C THR A 238 -15.38 -0.99 5.65
N GLY A 239 -14.23 -0.52 6.11
CA GLY A 239 -13.75 -0.66 7.49
C GLY A 239 -13.24 -2.06 7.82
N THR A 240 -13.06 -2.94 6.82
CA THR A 240 -12.54 -4.29 7.03
C THR A 240 -11.02 -4.36 6.97
N SER A 241 -10.48 -5.44 7.53
CA SER A 241 -9.09 -5.87 7.31
C SER A 241 -9.09 -7.30 6.79
N LEU A 242 -8.64 -7.48 5.55
CA LEU A 242 -8.54 -8.78 4.89
C LEU A 242 -7.13 -9.35 5.05
N ASP A 243 -7.04 -10.53 5.65
CA ASP A 243 -5.77 -11.23 5.81
C ASP A 243 -5.45 -12.05 4.56
N ILE A 244 -4.23 -11.87 4.05
CA ILE A 244 -3.65 -12.67 2.96
C ILE A 244 -2.34 -13.25 3.50
N SER A 245 -2.45 -14.27 4.34
CA SER A 245 -1.37 -14.67 5.23
C SER A 245 -1.05 -16.16 5.21
N GLY A 246 -1.79 -16.96 4.47
CA GLY A 246 -1.64 -18.41 4.50
C GLY A 246 -2.06 -19.05 5.84
N GLY A 247 -2.87 -18.32 6.66
CA GLY A 247 -3.44 -18.80 7.92
C GLY A 247 -2.69 -18.34 9.18
N LEU A 248 -1.75 -17.37 9.07
CA LEU A 248 -1.09 -16.74 10.22
C LEU A 248 -2.08 -15.97 11.08
#